data_d3355117d7ad26bd2d1e9204885d3317
#
_entry.id   d3355117d7ad26bd2d1e9204885d3317
#
_cell.length_a   1.000
_cell.length_b   1.000
_cell.length_c   1.000
_cell.angle_alpha   90.00
_cell.angle_beta   90.00
_cell.angle_gamma   90.00
#
_symmetry.space_group_name_H-M   'P 1'
#
loop_
_entity.id
_entity.type
_entity.pdbx_description
1 polymer ?
#
loop_
_entity_poly.entity_id
_entity_poly.type
_entity_poly.pdbx_seq_one_letter_code
_entity_poly.pdbx_strand_id
1 'polypeptide(L)'
;VEGEKAGPAPGTLYGVGLGPGDPELMTLKAARVIARVPVLAVPVKSPGAESFARGIARDHIRADHTLLELVFPMRSDPEVLRPHWERAAGALAAHLLAGRDAAFLCEGDPFTYGTFVHVFTQITRDHPHVPVRVVPGVSAYHAAAAATLTPLADTDDRVAVLPATYGVEVVEQVLERFDTVVLLKVKPVMDALLDLLERKGLTPHAVFVNR
;
A
#
# COMPACT_ATOMS: atom_id res chain seq x y z
N VAL A 1 -46.40 -13.19 8.64
CA VAL A 1 -45.15 -12.41 8.56
C VAL A 1 -44.04 -13.43 8.40
N GLU A 2 -43.67 -13.72 7.15
CA GLU A 2 -42.52 -14.58 6.86
C GLU A 2 -41.26 -13.85 7.37
N GLY A 3 -40.56 -14.50 8.30
CA GLY A 3 -39.31 -13.99 8.81
C GLY A 3 -38.27 -13.90 7.68
N GLU A 4 -37.83 -12.71 7.40
CA GLU A 4 -36.72 -12.40 6.49
C GLU A 4 -35.52 -13.25 6.94
N LYS A 5 -35.14 -14.25 6.13
CA LYS A 5 -33.97 -15.08 6.43
C LYS A 5 -32.77 -14.14 6.41
N ALA A 6 -32.22 -13.85 7.56
CA ALA A 6 -30.96 -13.12 7.67
C ALA A 6 -29.95 -13.79 6.72
N GLY A 7 -29.39 -13.02 5.80
CA GLY A 7 -28.35 -13.48 4.89
C GLY A 7 -27.13 -14.00 5.66
N PRO A 8 -26.18 -14.66 5.01
CA PRO A 8 -24.98 -15.12 5.67
C PRO A 8 -24.24 -13.93 6.32
N ALA A 9 -23.61 -14.19 7.47
CA ALA A 9 -22.75 -13.17 8.09
C ALA A 9 -21.66 -12.74 7.09
N PRO A 10 -21.36 -11.44 7.01
CA PRO A 10 -20.38 -10.94 6.04
C PRO A 10 -18.98 -11.52 6.30
N GLY A 11 -18.24 -11.76 5.24
CA GLY A 11 -16.82 -12.11 5.29
C GLY A 11 -15.98 -10.92 5.77
N THR A 12 -14.75 -11.19 6.17
CA THR A 12 -13.78 -10.18 6.63
C THR A 12 -12.94 -9.66 5.46
N LEU A 13 -12.81 -8.35 5.35
CA LEU A 13 -11.82 -7.71 4.47
C LEU A 13 -10.48 -7.62 5.19
N TYR A 14 -9.43 -8.16 4.57
CA TYR A 14 -8.06 -8.03 5.04
C TYR A 14 -7.28 -7.09 4.13
N GLY A 15 -6.73 -5.98 4.67
CA GLY A 15 -5.64 -5.24 4.02
C GLY A 15 -4.32 -5.90 4.38
N VAL A 16 -3.60 -6.45 3.40
CA VAL A 16 -2.40 -7.27 3.66
C VAL A 16 -1.17 -6.64 3.04
N GLY A 17 -0.24 -6.19 3.89
CA GLY A 17 1.07 -5.71 3.47
C GLY A 17 1.98 -6.89 3.13
N LEU A 18 2.54 -6.83 1.93
CA LEU A 18 3.43 -7.88 1.39
C LEU A 18 4.91 -7.56 1.57
N GLY A 19 5.23 -6.40 2.14
CA GLY A 19 6.60 -5.92 2.15
C GLY A 19 7.00 -5.22 0.84
N PRO A 20 8.25 -4.74 0.74
CA PRO A 20 8.70 -3.80 -0.29
C PRO A 20 9.06 -4.46 -1.63
N GLY A 21 8.91 -5.77 -1.73
CA GLY A 21 9.16 -6.47 -2.97
C GLY A 21 9.88 -7.80 -2.86
N ASP A 22 10.72 -7.96 -1.89
CA ASP A 22 11.33 -9.24 -1.54
C ASP A 22 10.28 -10.12 -0.84
N PRO A 23 9.94 -11.31 -1.38
CA PRO A 23 9.00 -12.23 -0.73
C PRO A 23 9.42 -12.65 0.68
N GLU A 24 10.71 -12.69 0.99
CA GLU A 24 11.22 -13.05 2.32
C GLU A 24 10.93 -11.96 3.38
N LEU A 25 10.62 -10.73 2.94
CA LEU A 25 10.19 -9.64 3.81
C LEU A 25 8.67 -9.62 4.06
N MET A 26 7.95 -10.61 3.57
CA MET A 26 6.54 -10.81 3.90
C MET A 26 6.42 -11.33 5.34
N THR A 27 5.48 -10.77 6.10
CA THR A 27 5.25 -11.25 7.46
C THR A 27 4.60 -12.64 7.46
N LEU A 28 4.93 -13.47 8.45
CA LEU A 28 4.27 -14.77 8.64
C LEU A 28 2.75 -14.64 8.75
N LYS A 29 2.26 -13.52 9.29
CA LYS A 29 0.82 -13.25 9.38
C LYS A 29 0.21 -12.99 8.00
N ALA A 30 0.90 -12.25 7.13
CA ALA A 30 0.47 -12.03 5.75
C ALA A 30 0.36 -13.35 4.99
N ALA A 31 1.39 -14.19 5.02
CA ALA A 31 1.39 -15.50 4.39
C ALA A 31 0.22 -16.39 4.87
N ARG A 32 -0.05 -16.42 6.18
CA ARG A 32 -1.17 -17.18 6.76
C ARG A 32 -2.53 -16.65 6.33
N VAL A 33 -2.71 -15.34 6.23
CA VAL A 33 -3.97 -14.75 5.76
C VAL A 33 -4.19 -15.10 4.30
N ILE A 34 -3.18 -14.91 3.43
CA ILE A 34 -3.27 -15.27 2.01
C ILE A 34 -3.65 -16.74 1.84
N ALA A 35 -3.00 -17.64 2.57
CA ALA A 35 -3.28 -19.07 2.49
C ALA A 35 -4.72 -19.45 2.90
N ARG A 36 -5.38 -18.65 3.75
CA ARG A 36 -6.70 -18.97 4.33
C ARG A 36 -7.87 -18.41 3.55
N VAL A 37 -7.75 -17.16 3.04
CA VAL A 37 -8.88 -16.47 2.42
C VAL A 37 -9.16 -17.01 1.01
N PRO A 38 -10.44 -17.13 0.59
CA PRO A 38 -10.77 -17.62 -0.73
C PRO A 38 -10.62 -16.57 -1.84
N VAL A 39 -10.57 -15.28 -1.50
CA VAL A 39 -10.54 -14.18 -2.47
C VAL A 39 -9.29 -13.34 -2.26
N LEU A 40 -8.51 -13.16 -3.30
CA LEU A 40 -7.33 -12.30 -3.33
C LEU A 40 -7.56 -11.16 -4.32
N ALA A 41 -7.47 -9.93 -3.86
CA ALA A 41 -7.57 -8.75 -4.70
C ALA A 41 -6.18 -8.11 -4.87
N VAL A 42 -5.80 -7.86 -6.10
CA VAL A 42 -4.50 -7.28 -6.46
C VAL A 42 -4.69 -6.00 -7.28
N PRO A 43 -4.00 -4.91 -6.94
CA PRO A 43 -4.03 -3.69 -7.74
C PRO A 43 -3.27 -3.88 -9.05
N VAL A 44 -3.85 -3.38 -10.14
CA VAL A 44 -3.23 -3.28 -11.46
C VAL A 44 -3.38 -1.85 -12.00
N LYS A 45 -2.44 -1.39 -12.84
CA LYS A 45 -2.50 -0.03 -13.42
C LYS A 45 -3.49 0.10 -14.57
N SER A 46 -3.77 -1.00 -15.25
CA SER A 46 -4.75 -1.13 -16.35
C SER A 46 -5.16 -2.59 -16.50
N PRO A 47 -6.29 -2.89 -17.18
CA PRO A 47 -6.70 -4.26 -17.43
C PRO A 47 -5.60 -5.08 -18.12
N GLY A 48 -5.31 -6.28 -17.60
CA GLY A 48 -4.26 -7.17 -18.11
C GLY A 48 -2.83 -6.73 -17.83
N ALA A 49 -2.62 -5.63 -17.10
CA ALA A 49 -1.28 -5.25 -16.68
C ALA A 49 -0.78 -6.15 -15.56
N GLU A 50 0.53 -6.38 -15.53
CA GLU A 50 1.17 -7.11 -14.45
C GLU A 50 0.94 -6.41 -13.10
N SER A 51 0.57 -7.21 -12.09
CA SER A 51 0.44 -6.74 -10.71
C SER A 51 1.70 -7.05 -9.94
N PHE A 52 2.32 -6.00 -9.42
CA PHE A 52 3.49 -6.10 -8.58
C PHE A 52 3.20 -6.88 -7.28
N ALA A 53 2.08 -6.58 -6.62
CA ALA A 53 1.63 -7.30 -5.44
C ALA A 53 1.41 -8.80 -5.71
N ARG A 54 0.86 -9.15 -6.89
CA ARG A 54 0.75 -10.54 -7.31
C ARG A 54 2.11 -11.21 -7.46
N GLY A 55 3.09 -10.50 -8.02
CA GLY A 55 4.46 -11.00 -8.18
C GLY A 55 5.11 -11.34 -6.84
N ILE A 56 4.96 -10.48 -5.83
CA ILE A 56 5.50 -10.73 -4.47
C ILE A 56 4.84 -11.97 -3.84
N ALA A 57 3.52 -12.07 -3.94
CA ALA A 57 2.74 -13.14 -3.28
C ALA A 57 2.64 -14.44 -4.10
N ARG A 58 3.30 -14.56 -5.26
CA ARG A 58 3.07 -15.63 -6.24
C ARG A 58 3.12 -17.05 -5.64
N ASP A 59 4.07 -17.30 -4.74
CA ASP A 59 4.31 -18.63 -4.17
C ASP A 59 3.25 -19.00 -3.09
N HIS A 60 2.42 -18.04 -2.70
CA HIS A 60 1.30 -18.20 -1.77
C HIS A 60 -0.06 -18.21 -2.45
N ILE A 61 -0.13 -17.92 -3.76
CA ILE A 61 -1.37 -17.94 -4.54
C ILE A 61 -1.64 -19.36 -5.03
N ARG A 62 -2.77 -19.91 -4.62
CA ARG A 62 -3.21 -21.27 -5.02
C ARG A 62 -4.18 -21.20 -6.19
N ALA A 63 -4.32 -22.32 -6.89
CA ALA A 63 -5.24 -22.42 -8.04
C ALA A 63 -6.74 -22.29 -7.68
N ASP A 64 -7.09 -22.52 -6.40
CA ASP A 64 -8.47 -22.40 -5.90
C ASP A 64 -8.81 -20.98 -5.40
N HIS A 65 -7.87 -20.05 -5.38
CA HIS A 65 -8.18 -18.66 -5.09
C HIS A 65 -8.97 -18.00 -6.20
N THR A 66 -9.99 -17.23 -5.82
CA THR A 66 -10.60 -16.24 -6.71
C THR A 66 -9.69 -15.01 -6.74
N LEU A 67 -9.08 -14.73 -7.90
CA LEU A 67 -8.21 -13.57 -8.07
C LEU A 67 -9.00 -12.41 -8.69
N LEU A 68 -9.02 -11.26 -7.99
CA LEU A 68 -9.65 -10.02 -8.46
C LEU A 68 -8.56 -9.02 -8.86
N GLU A 69 -8.47 -8.69 -10.13
CA GLU A 69 -7.64 -7.60 -10.62
C GLU A 69 -8.41 -6.29 -10.52
N LEU A 70 -7.96 -5.39 -9.64
CA LEU A 70 -8.60 -4.11 -9.37
C LEU A 70 -7.78 -2.98 -10.01
N VAL A 71 -8.40 -2.24 -10.94
CA VAL A 71 -7.72 -1.22 -11.74
C VAL A 71 -7.59 0.09 -10.96
N PHE A 72 -6.34 0.52 -10.74
CA PHE A 72 -5.97 1.81 -10.15
C PHE A 72 -5.01 2.54 -11.11
N PRO A 73 -5.50 3.42 -11.98
CA PRO A 73 -4.66 4.14 -12.92
C PRO A 73 -3.62 5.00 -12.20
N MET A 74 -2.43 5.12 -12.77
CA MET A 74 -1.35 5.98 -12.25
C MET A 74 -1.66 7.45 -12.58
N ARG A 75 -2.62 8.02 -11.87
CA ARG A 75 -3.07 9.42 -11.97
C ARG A 75 -3.09 10.06 -10.58
N SER A 76 -3.06 11.39 -10.54
CA SER A 76 -3.14 12.18 -9.30
C SER A 76 -4.50 12.87 -9.11
N ASP A 77 -5.33 12.95 -10.16
CA ASP A 77 -6.63 13.59 -10.12
C ASP A 77 -7.66 12.71 -9.39
N PRO A 78 -8.18 13.14 -8.23
CA PRO A 78 -9.16 12.38 -7.45
C PRO A 78 -10.47 12.12 -8.21
N GLU A 79 -10.89 13.04 -9.09
CA GLU A 79 -12.15 12.87 -9.86
C GLU A 79 -12.00 11.73 -10.88
N VAL A 80 -10.81 11.56 -11.48
CA VAL A 80 -10.51 10.43 -12.35
C VAL A 80 -10.42 9.13 -11.57
N LEU A 81 -9.90 9.16 -10.34
CA LEU A 81 -9.66 7.98 -9.54
C LEU A 81 -10.90 7.47 -8.80
N ARG A 82 -11.82 8.34 -8.42
CA ARG A 82 -13.04 8.01 -7.64
C ARG A 82 -13.83 6.84 -8.24
N PRO A 83 -14.18 6.83 -9.56
CA PRO A 83 -14.90 5.71 -10.15
C PRO A 83 -14.14 4.37 -10.09
N HIS A 84 -12.81 4.41 -10.06
CA HIS A 84 -11.99 3.19 -9.90
C HIS A 84 -12.04 2.67 -8.47
N TRP A 85 -12.00 3.56 -7.47
CA TRP A 85 -12.13 3.19 -6.07
C TRP A 85 -13.50 2.58 -5.77
N GLU A 86 -14.58 3.19 -6.32
CA GLU A 86 -15.95 2.70 -6.18
C GLU A 86 -16.13 1.32 -6.81
N ARG A 87 -15.61 1.10 -8.01
CA ARG A 87 -15.64 -0.22 -8.67
C ARG A 87 -14.85 -1.28 -7.88
N ALA A 88 -13.67 -0.91 -7.38
CA ALA A 88 -12.84 -1.82 -6.59
C ALA A 88 -13.53 -2.22 -5.27
N ALA A 89 -14.10 -1.24 -4.56
CA ALA A 89 -14.86 -1.50 -3.34
C ALA A 89 -16.11 -2.33 -3.61
N GLY A 90 -16.87 -2.03 -4.67
CA GLY A 90 -18.07 -2.79 -5.07
C GLY A 90 -17.75 -4.24 -5.44
N ALA A 91 -16.65 -4.48 -6.16
CA ALA A 91 -16.22 -5.85 -6.49
C ALA A 91 -15.85 -6.65 -5.24
N LEU A 92 -15.17 -6.05 -4.28
CA LEU A 92 -14.87 -6.68 -2.99
C LEU A 92 -16.13 -6.89 -2.15
N ALA A 93 -17.00 -5.89 -2.07
CA ALA A 93 -18.26 -5.94 -1.31
C ALA A 93 -19.14 -7.12 -1.75
N ALA A 94 -19.22 -7.41 -3.04
CA ALA A 94 -19.99 -8.53 -3.57
C ALA A 94 -19.56 -9.89 -2.97
N HIS A 95 -18.24 -10.09 -2.76
CA HIS A 95 -17.73 -11.30 -2.11
C HIS A 95 -17.95 -11.27 -0.59
N LEU A 96 -17.66 -10.15 0.03
CA LEU A 96 -17.78 -9.99 1.48
C LEU A 96 -19.24 -10.17 1.96
N LEU A 97 -20.20 -9.58 1.26
CA LEU A 97 -21.63 -9.71 1.57
C LEU A 97 -22.15 -11.13 1.32
N ALA A 98 -21.50 -11.90 0.45
CA ALA A 98 -21.76 -13.33 0.26
C ALA A 98 -21.07 -14.22 1.32
N GLY A 99 -20.51 -13.64 2.40
CA GLY A 99 -19.87 -14.38 3.50
C GLY A 99 -18.45 -14.85 3.18
N ARG A 100 -17.82 -14.37 2.10
CA ARG A 100 -16.47 -14.79 1.70
C ARG A 100 -15.42 -13.80 2.20
N ASP A 101 -14.42 -14.28 2.94
CA ASP A 101 -13.26 -13.49 3.33
C ASP A 101 -12.46 -13.08 2.07
N ALA A 102 -11.95 -11.84 2.07
CA ALA A 102 -11.14 -11.32 0.99
C ALA A 102 -9.88 -10.62 1.50
N ALA A 103 -8.74 -10.80 0.85
CA ALA A 103 -7.51 -10.05 1.12
C ALA A 103 -7.16 -9.13 -0.04
N PHE A 104 -7.03 -7.83 0.26
CA PHE A 104 -6.44 -6.86 -0.66
C PHE A 104 -4.93 -6.82 -0.42
N LEU A 105 -4.17 -7.21 -1.44
CA LEU A 105 -2.72 -7.34 -1.36
C LEU A 105 -2.03 -6.01 -1.71
N CYS A 106 -1.20 -5.51 -0.81
CA CYS A 106 -0.50 -4.24 -0.95
C CYS A 106 1.01 -4.45 -1.00
N GLU A 107 1.70 -3.82 -1.94
CA GLU A 107 3.14 -3.59 -1.81
C GLU A 107 3.41 -2.71 -0.58
N GLY A 108 4.44 -3.02 0.20
CA GLY A 108 4.76 -2.32 1.43
C GLY A 108 3.71 -2.54 2.53
N ASP A 109 3.24 -1.45 3.09
CA ASP A 109 2.23 -1.41 4.16
C ASP A 109 0.89 -0.85 3.65
N PRO A 110 -0.27 -1.44 4.02
CA PRO A 110 -1.58 -1.03 3.52
C PRO A 110 -1.98 0.41 3.85
N PHE A 111 -1.50 0.95 4.96
CA PHE A 111 -1.85 2.30 5.42
C PHE A 111 -0.77 3.36 5.18
N THR A 112 0.32 2.98 4.50
CA THR A 112 1.40 3.90 4.16
C THR A 112 1.39 4.19 2.65
N TYR A 113 0.72 5.27 2.24
CA TYR A 113 0.59 5.73 0.83
C TYR A 113 0.07 4.67 -0.16
N GLY A 114 -0.64 3.66 0.35
CA GLY A 114 -1.18 2.54 -0.42
C GLY A 114 -2.60 2.80 -0.93
N THR A 115 -2.99 2.15 -2.03
CA THR A 115 -4.35 2.23 -2.61
C THR A 115 -5.43 1.59 -1.72
N PHE A 116 -5.05 0.73 -0.78
CA PHE A 116 -5.99 0.10 0.15
C PHE A 116 -6.77 1.11 0.99
N VAL A 117 -6.18 2.26 1.35
CA VAL A 117 -6.85 3.32 2.12
C VAL A 117 -8.17 3.74 1.47
N HIS A 118 -8.22 3.84 0.14
CA HIS A 118 -9.43 4.23 -0.58
C HIS A 118 -10.51 3.15 -0.54
N VAL A 119 -10.13 1.88 -0.70
CA VAL A 119 -11.03 0.73 -0.56
C VAL A 119 -11.55 0.61 0.87
N PHE A 120 -10.67 0.73 1.85
CA PHE A 120 -10.99 0.72 3.28
C PHE A 120 -12.04 1.80 3.60
N THR A 121 -11.79 3.04 3.18
CA THR A 121 -12.70 4.17 3.44
C THR A 121 -14.09 3.91 2.84
N GLN A 122 -14.17 3.38 1.63
CA GLN A 122 -15.45 3.11 0.98
C GLN A 122 -16.19 1.94 1.62
N ILE A 123 -15.51 0.82 1.86
CA ILE A 123 -16.14 -0.36 2.52
C ILE A 123 -16.66 0.01 3.91
N THR A 124 -15.88 0.74 4.71
CA THR A 124 -16.31 1.12 6.07
C THR A 124 -17.45 2.13 6.08
N ARG A 125 -17.54 3.00 5.06
CA ARG A 125 -18.65 3.93 4.90
C ARG A 125 -19.93 3.24 4.43
N ASP A 126 -19.82 2.42 3.38
CA ASP A 126 -21.00 1.88 2.67
C ASP A 126 -21.47 0.53 3.28
N HIS A 127 -20.57 -0.19 3.95
CA HIS A 127 -20.83 -1.49 4.56
C HIS A 127 -20.22 -1.56 5.99
N PRO A 128 -20.68 -0.72 6.95
CA PRO A 128 -20.08 -0.61 8.28
C PRO A 128 -20.14 -1.91 9.12
N HIS A 129 -20.97 -2.85 8.71
CA HIS A 129 -21.10 -4.17 9.34
C HIS A 129 -20.06 -5.20 8.82
N VAL A 130 -19.33 -4.89 7.76
CA VAL A 130 -18.25 -5.74 7.26
C VAL A 130 -17.01 -5.61 8.16
N PRO A 131 -16.53 -6.70 8.76
CA PRO A 131 -15.32 -6.65 9.56
C PRO A 131 -14.09 -6.34 8.68
N VAL A 132 -13.26 -5.39 9.12
CA VAL A 132 -11.99 -5.09 8.45
C VAL A 132 -10.83 -5.36 9.39
N ARG A 133 -9.78 -5.98 8.86
CA ARG A 133 -8.52 -6.25 9.57
C ARG A 133 -7.35 -5.83 8.70
N VAL A 134 -6.30 -5.32 9.32
CA VAL A 134 -5.07 -4.93 8.62
C VAL A 134 -3.90 -5.74 9.13
N VAL A 135 -3.12 -6.25 8.21
CA VAL A 135 -1.84 -6.91 8.47
C VAL A 135 -0.75 -5.95 7.98
N PRO A 136 0.02 -5.33 8.87
CA PRO A 136 1.07 -4.41 8.48
C PRO A 136 2.16 -5.13 7.67
N GLY A 137 2.82 -4.39 6.80
CA GLY A 137 3.95 -4.86 6.02
C GLY A 137 5.21 -4.05 6.28
N VAL A 138 6.36 -4.59 5.91
CA VAL A 138 7.63 -3.86 5.93
C VAL A 138 7.56 -2.76 4.88
N SER A 139 7.76 -1.51 5.29
CA SER A 139 7.76 -0.37 4.35
C SER A 139 9.06 -0.31 3.55
N ALA A 140 8.99 0.23 2.33
CA ALA A 140 10.14 0.33 1.43
C ALA A 140 11.34 1.06 2.05
N TYR A 141 11.10 2.10 2.86
CA TYR A 141 12.18 2.85 3.51
C TYR A 141 12.87 2.06 4.62
N HIS A 142 12.18 1.16 5.34
CA HIS A 142 12.84 0.25 6.28
C HIS A 142 13.76 -0.76 5.57
N ALA A 143 13.29 -1.31 4.44
CA ALA A 143 14.12 -2.21 3.65
C ALA A 143 15.32 -1.47 3.00
N ALA A 144 15.11 -0.22 2.54
CA ALA A 144 16.18 0.62 2.03
C ALA A 144 17.24 0.90 3.09
N ALA A 145 16.83 1.29 4.30
CA ALA A 145 17.74 1.51 5.43
C ALA A 145 18.59 0.26 5.76
N ALA A 146 17.95 -0.90 5.79
CA ALA A 146 18.64 -2.17 6.04
C ALA A 146 19.63 -2.53 4.91
N ALA A 147 19.22 -2.36 3.64
CA ALA A 147 20.05 -2.68 2.48
C ALA A 147 21.28 -1.76 2.34
N THR A 148 21.17 -0.52 2.82
CA THR A 148 22.24 0.49 2.74
C THR A 148 23.02 0.63 4.05
N LEU A 149 22.65 -0.13 5.08
CA LEU A 149 23.22 -0.02 6.43
C LEU A 149 23.16 1.39 6.99
N THR A 150 22.08 2.12 6.66
CA THR A 150 21.85 3.50 7.08
C THR A 150 20.72 3.54 8.10
N PRO A 151 20.97 3.73 9.39
CA PRO A 151 19.92 3.87 10.40
C PRO A 151 19.01 5.06 10.09
N LEU A 152 17.70 4.91 10.35
CA LEU A 152 16.72 5.98 10.14
C LEU A 152 16.63 6.93 11.34
N ALA A 153 16.92 6.43 12.54
CA ALA A 153 16.87 7.22 13.75
C ALA A 153 17.74 6.58 14.85
N ASP A 154 18.28 7.42 15.70
CA ASP A 154 18.89 7.04 16.99
C ASP A 154 18.28 7.94 18.08
N THR A 155 18.08 7.35 19.26
CA THR A 155 17.59 8.00 20.48
C THR A 155 16.41 8.95 20.23
N ASP A 156 16.64 10.27 20.15
CA ASP A 156 15.62 11.31 20.05
C ASP A 156 15.52 11.91 18.63
N ASP A 157 16.09 11.26 17.61
CA ASP A 157 16.07 11.75 16.24
C ASP A 157 14.63 11.88 15.71
N ARG A 158 14.34 13.01 15.10
CA ARG A 158 13.05 13.30 14.45
C ARG A 158 13.11 12.81 13.01
N VAL A 159 12.18 11.92 12.66
CA VAL A 159 12.07 11.34 11.32
C VAL A 159 10.84 11.87 10.62
N ALA A 160 11.00 12.39 9.41
CA ALA A 160 9.90 12.73 8.52
C ALA A 160 9.83 11.75 7.36
N VAL A 161 8.62 11.30 7.03
CA VAL A 161 8.36 10.44 5.85
C VAL A 161 7.30 11.12 4.99
N LEU A 162 7.64 11.50 3.77
CA LEU A 162 6.72 12.21 2.89
C LEU A 162 6.96 11.87 1.39
N PRO A 163 5.90 11.99 0.55
CA PRO A 163 6.09 11.92 -0.89
C PRO A 163 6.71 13.23 -1.40
N ALA A 164 7.76 13.15 -2.21
CA ALA A 164 8.43 14.31 -2.79
C ALA A 164 7.57 15.09 -3.82
N THR A 165 6.43 14.54 -4.18
CA THR A 165 5.48 15.16 -5.12
C THR A 165 4.81 16.44 -4.60
N TYR A 166 4.99 16.80 -3.34
CA TYR A 166 4.57 18.11 -2.81
C TYR A 166 5.42 19.30 -3.25
N GLY A 167 6.54 19.02 -3.92
CA GLY A 167 7.48 20.05 -4.39
C GLY A 167 8.73 20.18 -3.52
N VAL A 168 9.78 20.71 -4.15
CA VAL A 168 11.11 20.80 -3.55
C VAL A 168 11.14 21.80 -2.38
N GLU A 169 10.30 22.84 -2.45
CA GLU A 169 10.18 23.85 -1.40
C GLU A 169 9.68 23.25 -0.08
N VAL A 170 8.75 22.32 -0.15
CA VAL A 170 8.26 21.58 1.04
C VAL A 170 9.35 20.67 1.59
N VAL A 171 10.10 20.00 0.70
CA VAL A 171 11.24 19.16 1.10
C VAL A 171 12.30 20.00 1.82
N GLU A 172 12.63 21.18 1.29
CA GLU A 172 13.61 22.09 1.91
C GLU A 172 13.21 22.49 3.33
N GLN A 173 11.95 22.86 3.56
CA GLN A 173 11.45 23.20 4.89
C GLN A 173 11.50 22.02 5.87
N VAL A 174 11.27 20.79 5.38
CA VAL A 174 11.33 19.59 6.21
C VAL A 174 12.76 19.24 6.57
N LEU A 175 13.72 19.37 5.63
CA LEU A 175 15.15 19.17 5.87
C LEU A 175 15.72 20.07 6.98
N GLU A 176 15.13 21.25 7.21
CA GLU A 176 15.56 22.17 8.26
C GLU A 176 15.06 21.80 9.67
N ARG A 177 14.09 20.90 9.76
CA ARG A 177 13.38 20.61 11.03
C ARG A 177 13.53 19.17 11.52
N PHE A 178 13.97 18.27 10.65
CA PHE A 178 14.06 16.85 10.94
C PHE A 178 15.48 16.34 10.74
N ASP A 179 15.89 15.42 11.58
CA ASP A 179 17.23 14.85 11.58
C ASP A 179 17.38 13.81 10.46
N THR A 180 16.29 13.09 10.14
CA THR A 180 16.19 12.20 8.99
C THR A 180 14.93 12.50 8.17
N VAL A 181 15.10 12.58 6.86
CA VAL A 181 13.99 12.79 5.91
C VAL A 181 13.94 11.68 4.89
N VAL A 182 12.85 10.93 4.90
CA VAL A 182 12.56 9.87 3.93
C VAL A 182 11.65 10.43 2.84
N LEU A 183 12.15 10.44 1.62
CA LEU A 183 11.41 10.91 0.45
C LEU A 183 10.94 9.74 -0.41
N LEU A 184 9.63 9.65 -0.60
CA LEU A 184 9.00 8.67 -1.48
C LEU A 184 8.57 9.31 -2.78
N LYS A 185 8.41 8.51 -3.85
CA LYS A 185 7.93 8.97 -5.17
C LYS A 185 8.76 10.11 -5.75
N VAL A 186 10.08 10.06 -5.60
CA VAL A 186 11.02 11.13 -5.99
C VAL A 186 11.18 11.31 -7.50
N LYS A 187 10.86 10.30 -8.33
CA LYS A 187 11.11 10.31 -9.77
C LYS A 187 10.67 11.59 -10.51
N PRO A 188 9.47 12.15 -10.25
CA PRO A 188 9.01 13.36 -10.97
C PRO A 188 9.78 14.63 -10.63
N VAL A 189 10.50 14.67 -9.51
CA VAL A 189 11.19 15.85 -8.99
C VAL A 189 12.69 15.60 -8.79
N MET A 190 13.23 14.53 -9.35
CA MET A 190 14.59 14.06 -9.08
C MET A 190 15.65 15.14 -9.35
N ASP A 191 15.60 15.79 -10.51
CA ASP A 191 16.62 16.79 -10.88
C ASP A 191 16.61 17.97 -9.90
N ALA A 192 15.44 18.53 -9.62
CA ALA A 192 15.29 19.62 -8.66
C ALA A 192 15.68 19.22 -7.23
N LEU A 193 15.47 17.95 -6.87
CA LEU A 193 15.88 17.41 -5.57
C LEU A 193 17.42 17.30 -5.49
N LEU A 194 18.07 16.83 -6.53
CA LEU A 194 19.54 16.76 -6.60
C LEU A 194 20.17 18.15 -6.49
N ASP A 195 19.63 19.13 -7.20
CA ASP A 195 20.05 20.54 -7.12
C ASP A 195 19.88 21.09 -5.68
N LEU A 196 18.79 20.77 -5.01
CA LEU A 196 18.57 21.15 -3.61
C LEU A 196 19.61 20.54 -2.69
N LEU A 197 19.85 19.23 -2.79
CA LEU A 197 20.82 18.51 -1.95
C LEU A 197 22.24 19.06 -2.16
N GLU A 198 22.62 19.38 -3.38
CA GLU A 198 23.92 20.00 -3.71
C GLU A 198 24.06 21.40 -3.08
N ARG A 199 23.06 22.27 -3.28
CA ARG A 199 23.06 23.63 -2.68
C ARG A 199 23.13 23.61 -1.16
N LYS A 200 22.52 22.61 -0.52
CA LYS A 200 22.53 22.45 0.95
C LYS A 200 23.76 21.69 1.47
N GLY A 201 24.63 21.17 0.59
CA GLY A 201 25.77 20.34 0.98
C GLY A 201 25.37 18.98 1.56
N LEU A 202 24.16 18.51 1.25
CA LEU A 202 23.59 17.26 1.81
C LEU A 202 23.84 16.02 0.94
N THR A 203 24.41 16.18 -0.25
CA THR A 203 24.69 15.07 -1.16
C THR A 203 25.48 13.92 -0.52
N PRO A 204 26.51 14.15 0.32
CA PRO A 204 27.24 13.08 0.99
C PRO A 204 26.43 12.33 2.06
N HIS A 205 25.30 12.89 2.47
CA HIS A 205 24.40 12.33 3.48
C HIS A 205 23.10 11.76 2.88
N ALA A 206 23.01 11.77 1.56
CA ALA A 206 21.83 11.26 0.83
C ALA A 206 22.06 9.83 0.35
N VAL A 207 21.06 8.99 0.53
CA VAL A 207 21.03 7.62 0.01
C VAL A 207 19.84 7.49 -0.93
N PHE A 208 20.08 6.97 -2.12
CA PHE A 208 19.03 6.69 -3.11
C PHE A 208 18.93 5.18 -3.35
N VAL A 209 17.72 4.65 -3.19
CA VAL A 209 17.42 3.26 -3.49
C VAL A 209 16.33 3.22 -4.56
N ASN A 210 16.61 2.54 -5.65
CA ASN A 210 15.66 2.26 -6.72
C ASN A 210 15.62 0.75 -6.95
N ARG A 211 14.45 0.30 -7.34
CA ARG A 211 14.21 -1.07 -7.71
C ARG A 211 14.14 -1.22 -9.23
#